data_7cefd099975e62d45588301efbd9fe56
#
_entry.id   7cefd099975e62d45588301efbd9fe56
#
_cell.length_a   1.000
_cell.length_b   1.000
_cell.length_c   1.000
_cell.angle_alpha   90.00
_cell.angle_beta   90.00
_cell.angle_gamma   90.00
#
_symmetry.space_group_name_H-M   'P 1'
#
loop_
_entity.id
_entity.type
_entity.pdbx_description
1 polymer ?
#
loop_
_entity_poly.entity_id
_entity_poly.type
_entity_poly.pdbx_seq_one_letter_code
_entity_poly.pdbx_strand_id
1 'polypeptide(L)'
;MREPILTARDVTREYAPGQGCLGVSLDVWPGEVLGIVGESGSGKSTLLRLLSGQESPDSGTLQFIDRHQTVWDLCSSSESDLRYLGRTEFGIIHQNPRDGLRLRISAGGNIGERLMGVGERHYGDIRAEAEKWL
;
A
#
# COMPACT_ATOMS: atom_id res chain seq x y z
N MET A 1 25.06 5.12 -3.73
CA MET A 1 24.20 4.17 -4.47
C MET A 1 22.76 4.45 -4.06
N ARG A 2 21.81 4.43 -4.98
CA ARG A 2 20.39 4.50 -4.60
C ARG A 2 20.01 3.13 -4.07
N GLU A 3 19.24 3.08 -2.98
CA GLU A 3 18.69 1.85 -2.42
C GLU A 3 17.23 1.71 -2.87
N PRO A 4 16.71 0.48 -3.08
CA PRO A 4 15.30 0.26 -3.37
C PRO A 4 14.47 0.69 -2.16
N ILE A 5 13.31 1.31 -2.41
CA ILE A 5 12.36 1.69 -1.36
C ILE A 5 11.49 0.52 -0.90
N LEU A 6 11.35 -0.50 -1.74
CA LEU A 6 10.63 -1.73 -1.41
C LEU A 6 11.41 -2.91 -1.97
N THR A 7 11.63 -3.91 -1.14
CA THR A 7 12.35 -5.14 -1.48
C THR A 7 11.53 -6.35 -1.08
N ALA A 8 11.22 -7.22 -2.02
CA ALA A 8 10.57 -8.50 -1.81
C ALA A 8 11.53 -9.65 -2.18
N ARG A 9 11.61 -10.69 -1.37
CA ARG A 9 12.43 -11.88 -1.63
C ARG A 9 11.63 -13.14 -1.33
N ASP A 10 11.43 -13.97 -2.33
CA ASP A 10 10.71 -15.24 -2.29
C ASP A 10 9.35 -15.17 -1.61
N VAL A 11 8.65 -14.05 -1.80
CA VAL A 11 7.37 -13.78 -1.15
C VAL A 11 6.31 -14.71 -1.71
N THR A 12 5.68 -15.47 -0.81
CA THR A 12 4.64 -16.43 -1.15
C THR A 12 3.40 -16.18 -0.31
N ARG A 13 2.24 -16.23 -0.94
CA ARG A 13 0.92 -16.26 -0.33
C ARG A 13 0.03 -17.18 -1.14
N GLU A 14 -0.36 -18.28 -0.56
CA GLU A 14 -1.17 -19.32 -1.22
C GLU A 14 -2.51 -19.52 -0.50
N TYR A 15 -3.61 -19.35 -1.22
CA TYR A 15 -4.96 -19.57 -0.67
C TYR A 15 -5.47 -20.99 -0.90
N ALA A 16 -5.00 -21.60 -1.98
CA ALA A 16 -5.24 -22.99 -2.35
C ALA A 16 -4.10 -23.42 -3.28
N PRO A 17 -3.85 -24.72 -3.48
CA PRO A 17 -2.77 -25.21 -4.33
C PRO A 17 -2.69 -24.51 -5.69
N GLY A 18 -1.60 -23.77 -5.93
CA GLY A 18 -1.37 -23.01 -7.15
C GLY A 18 -2.17 -21.72 -7.27
N GLN A 19 -2.88 -21.28 -6.22
CA GLN A 19 -3.66 -20.02 -6.23
C GLN A 19 -3.07 -18.99 -5.28
N GLY A 20 -2.59 -17.90 -5.80
CA GLY A 20 -2.00 -16.82 -5.01
C GLY A 20 -0.78 -16.23 -5.67
N CYS A 21 0.21 -15.88 -4.85
CA CYS A 21 1.49 -15.33 -5.25
C CYS A 21 2.58 -16.28 -4.75
N LEU A 22 3.40 -16.85 -5.62
CA LEU A 22 4.35 -17.89 -5.29
C LEU A 22 5.79 -17.47 -5.63
N GLY A 23 6.65 -17.37 -4.61
CA GLY A 23 8.10 -17.17 -4.76
C GLY A 23 8.51 -15.91 -5.52
N VAL A 24 7.78 -14.79 -5.31
CA VAL A 24 8.07 -13.56 -6.05
C VAL A 24 9.18 -12.77 -5.39
N SER A 25 10.17 -12.39 -6.20
CA SER A 25 11.27 -11.50 -5.80
C SER A 25 11.32 -10.29 -6.73
N LEU A 26 11.36 -9.08 -6.15
CA LEU A 26 11.46 -7.82 -6.90
C LEU A 26 12.02 -6.71 -6.03
N ASP A 27 12.46 -5.65 -6.67
CA ASP A 27 12.84 -4.38 -6.06
C ASP A 27 12.08 -3.24 -6.72
N VAL A 28 11.65 -2.26 -5.92
CA VAL A 28 11.07 -1.01 -6.41
C VAL A 28 11.98 0.13 -5.99
N TRP A 29 12.35 0.97 -6.95
CA TRP A 29 13.30 2.08 -6.75
C TRP A 29 12.57 3.42 -6.64
N PRO A 30 13.17 4.42 -5.96
CA PRO A 30 12.59 5.76 -5.92
C PRO A 30 12.36 6.35 -7.31
N GLY A 31 11.10 6.74 -7.59
CA GLY A 31 10.68 7.32 -8.88
C GLY A 31 10.43 6.31 -9.99
N GLU A 32 10.50 5.01 -9.69
CA GLU A 32 10.20 3.95 -10.65
C GLU A 32 8.69 3.71 -10.79
N VAL A 33 8.30 3.31 -11.99
CA VAL A 33 6.97 2.74 -12.28
C VAL A 33 7.15 1.28 -12.66
N LEU A 34 6.83 0.38 -11.73
CA LEU A 34 6.90 -1.07 -11.95
C LEU A 34 5.56 -1.60 -12.46
N GLY A 35 5.53 -2.15 -13.67
CA GLY A 35 4.36 -2.80 -14.25
C GLY A 35 4.30 -4.28 -13.91
N ILE A 36 3.18 -4.75 -13.32
CA ILE A 36 2.91 -6.17 -13.06
C ILE A 36 1.87 -6.66 -14.06
N VAL A 37 2.26 -7.57 -14.95
CA VAL A 37 1.42 -8.12 -16.03
C VAL A 37 1.26 -9.62 -15.86
N GLY A 38 0.17 -10.19 -16.37
CA GLY A 38 -0.12 -11.62 -16.30
C GLY A 38 -1.60 -11.89 -16.52
N GLU A 39 -1.95 -13.16 -16.70
CA GLU A 39 -3.32 -13.61 -16.89
C GLU A 39 -4.22 -13.34 -15.67
N SER A 40 -5.54 -13.40 -15.88
CA SER A 40 -6.49 -13.33 -14.77
C SER A 40 -6.24 -14.50 -13.81
N GLY A 41 -6.23 -14.22 -12.49
CA GLY A 41 -5.96 -15.24 -11.47
C GLY A 41 -4.48 -15.54 -11.21
N SER A 42 -3.52 -14.91 -11.91
CA SER A 42 -2.08 -15.13 -11.73
C SER A 42 -1.47 -14.52 -10.43
N GLY A 43 -2.29 -14.06 -9.51
CA GLY A 43 -1.81 -13.56 -8.21
C GLY A 43 -1.42 -12.08 -8.16
N LYS A 44 -1.60 -11.29 -9.23
CA LYS A 44 -1.22 -9.85 -9.27
C LYS A 44 -1.82 -9.03 -8.14
N SER A 45 -3.11 -9.20 -7.89
CA SER A 45 -3.81 -8.47 -6.81
C SER A 45 -3.36 -8.94 -5.43
N THR A 46 -3.01 -10.22 -5.29
CA THR A 46 -2.42 -10.76 -4.06
C THR A 46 -1.05 -10.14 -3.82
N LEU A 47 -0.19 -10.13 -4.85
CA LEU A 47 1.12 -9.48 -4.75
C LEU A 47 0.99 -8.01 -4.36
N LEU A 48 0.06 -7.25 -4.97
CA LEU A 48 -0.14 -5.84 -4.64
C LEU A 48 -0.55 -5.66 -3.16
N ARG A 49 -1.44 -6.52 -2.63
CA ARG A 49 -1.83 -6.49 -1.21
C ARG A 49 -0.66 -6.80 -0.28
N LEU A 50 0.19 -7.75 -0.64
CA LEU A 50 1.41 -8.06 0.10
C LEU A 50 2.36 -6.87 0.12
N LEU A 51 2.69 -6.32 -1.06
CA LEU A 51 3.62 -5.19 -1.21
C LEU A 51 3.16 -3.92 -0.47
N SER A 52 1.85 -3.76 -0.29
CA SER A 52 1.26 -2.62 0.44
C SER A 52 0.98 -2.90 1.92
N GLY A 53 1.38 -4.05 2.43
CA GLY A 53 1.16 -4.42 3.84
C GLY A 53 -0.30 -4.65 4.21
N GLN A 54 -1.21 -4.82 3.24
CA GLN A 54 -2.62 -5.15 3.49
C GLN A 54 -2.82 -6.62 3.86
N GLU A 55 -1.87 -7.45 3.50
CA GLU A 55 -1.88 -8.88 3.77
C GLU A 55 -0.45 -9.33 4.09
N SER A 56 -0.31 -10.30 4.99
CA SER A 56 1.00 -10.88 5.32
C SER A 56 1.27 -12.10 4.44
N PRO A 57 2.52 -12.29 3.98
CA PRO A 57 2.91 -13.48 3.25
C PRO A 57 2.98 -14.70 4.17
N ASP A 58 2.85 -15.89 3.59
CA ASP A 58 3.07 -17.17 4.27
C ASP A 58 4.57 -17.43 4.46
N SER A 59 5.40 -16.94 3.53
CA SER A 59 6.86 -17.03 3.56
C SER A 59 7.52 -15.94 2.71
N GLY A 60 8.84 -15.81 2.88
CA GLY A 60 9.66 -14.78 2.23
C GLY A 60 9.90 -13.57 3.13
N THR A 61 10.54 -12.55 2.57
CA THR A 61 10.80 -11.29 3.28
C THR A 61 10.31 -10.11 2.47
N LEU A 62 9.81 -9.10 3.17
CA LEU A 62 9.26 -7.89 2.55
C LEU A 62 9.68 -6.68 3.38
N GLN A 63 10.55 -5.84 2.82
CA GLN A 63 11.09 -4.66 3.48
C GLN A 63 10.67 -3.38 2.74
N PHE A 64 10.32 -2.37 3.50
CA PHE A 64 9.99 -1.03 3.00
C PHE A 64 10.84 0.01 3.72
N ILE A 65 11.35 1.00 2.98
CA ILE A 65 12.10 2.14 3.52
C ILE A 65 11.22 3.38 3.35
N ASP A 66 10.85 3.99 4.48
CA ASP A 66 10.00 5.17 4.48
C ASP A 66 10.80 6.45 4.12
N ARG A 67 10.08 7.58 4.01
CA ARG A 67 10.66 8.91 3.71
C ARG A 67 11.67 9.38 4.76
N HIS A 68 11.66 8.81 5.97
CA HIS A 68 12.57 9.12 7.07
C HIS A 68 13.75 8.15 7.13
N GLN A 69 13.92 7.29 6.12
CA GLN A 69 14.94 6.24 6.03
C GLN A 69 14.79 5.16 7.12
N THR A 70 13.60 4.98 7.66
CA THR A 70 13.29 3.87 8.57
C THR A 70 13.02 2.62 7.76
N VAL A 71 13.69 1.54 8.10
CA VAL A 71 13.48 0.22 7.46
C VAL A 71 12.37 -0.51 8.23
N TRP A 72 11.31 -0.85 7.52
CA TRP A 72 10.17 -1.61 8.02
C TRP A 72 10.21 -3.03 7.46
N ASP A 73 10.18 -4.03 8.33
CA ASP A 73 9.89 -5.42 7.93
C ASP A 73 8.38 -5.63 7.95
N LEU A 74 7.75 -5.62 6.78
CA LEU A 74 6.29 -5.73 6.68
C LEU A 74 5.75 -7.10 7.09
N CYS A 75 6.63 -8.13 7.14
CA CYS A 75 6.22 -9.48 7.56
C CYS A 75 6.08 -9.58 9.08
N SER A 76 6.90 -8.83 9.84
CA SER A 76 6.93 -8.87 11.31
C SER A 76 6.32 -7.63 11.97
N SER A 77 5.95 -6.62 11.19
CA SER A 77 5.33 -5.39 11.68
C SER A 77 3.97 -5.65 12.35
N SER A 78 3.68 -4.92 13.42
CA SER A 78 2.38 -5.00 14.09
C SER A 78 1.27 -4.45 13.20
N GLU A 79 0.01 -4.87 13.47
CA GLU A 79 -1.14 -4.28 12.77
C GLU A 79 -1.23 -2.76 12.91
N SER A 80 -0.80 -2.19 14.04
CA SER A 80 -0.77 -0.75 14.24
C SER A 80 0.22 -0.07 13.32
N ASP A 81 1.40 -0.68 13.13
CA ASP A 81 2.44 -0.18 12.23
C ASP A 81 2.01 -0.27 10.76
N LEU A 82 1.45 -1.41 10.35
CA LEU A 82 0.92 -1.58 8.99
C LEU A 82 -0.22 -0.58 8.71
N ARG A 83 -1.11 -0.33 9.67
CA ARG A 83 -2.13 0.72 9.55
C ARG A 83 -1.54 2.12 9.47
N TYR A 84 -0.48 2.39 10.24
CA TYR A 84 0.24 3.66 10.15
C TYR A 84 0.84 3.85 8.75
N LEU A 85 1.60 2.88 8.25
CA LEU A 85 2.19 2.91 6.90
C LEU A 85 1.13 3.06 5.81
N GLY A 86 0.02 2.32 5.90
CA GLY A 86 -1.10 2.42 4.96
C GLY A 86 -1.76 3.81 4.92
N ARG A 87 -1.69 4.58 6.01
CA ARG A 87 -2.22 5.95 6.08
C ARG A 87 -1.22 7.00 5.63
N THR A 88 0.08 6.81 5.90
CA THR A 88 1.10 7.83 5.72
C THR A 88 1.97 7.62 4.49
N GLU A 89 2.33 6.38 4.18
CA GLU A 89 3.31 6.04 3.14
C GLU A 89 2.68 5.42 1.88
N PHE A 90 1.71 4.51 2.04
CA PHE A 90 1.10 3.84 0.90
C PHE A 90 -0.17 4.55 0.41
N GLY A 91 -0.32 4.67 -0.91
CA GLY A 91 -1.57 5.04 -1.57
C GLY A 91 -2.02 3.91 -2.46
N ILE A 92 -3.27 3.45 -2.32
CA ILE A 92 -3.83 2.35 -3.09
C ILE A 92 -5.04 2.83 -3.87
N ILE A 93 -5.03 2.52 -5.17
CA ILE A 93 -6.17 2.78 -6.06
C ILE A 93 -6.76 1.42 -6.42
N HIS A 94 -8.02 1.22 -6.09
CA HIS A 94 -8.75 -0.01 -6.41
C HIS A 94 -9.27 0.01 -7.85
N GLN A 95 -9.40 -1.17 -8.46
CA GLN A 95 -9.97 -1.32 -9.80
C GLN A 95 -11.40 -0.76 -9.86
N ASN A 96 -12.22 -1.00 -8.83
CA ASN A 96 -13.50 -0.35 -8.64
C ASN A 96 -13.29 0.87 -7.72
N PRO A 97 -13.50 2.11 -8.19
CA PRO A 97 -13.29 3.31 -7.38
C PRO A 97 -14.11 3.35 -6.09
N ARG A 98 -15.26 2.67 -6.06
CA ARG A 98 -16.13 2.62 -4.87
C ARG A 98 -15.52 1.85 -3.71
N ASP A 99 -14.64 0.89 -3.98
CA ASP A 99 -14.04 0.05 -2.94
C ASP A 99 -13.07 0.83 -2.04
N GLY A 100 -12.55 1.96 -2.54
CA GLY A 100 -11.70 2.88 -1.78
C GLY A 100 -12.44 4.03 -1.10
N LEU A 101 -13.77 4.16 -1.30
CA LEU A 101 -14.55 5.28 -0.80
C LEU A 101 -15.51 4.87 0.32
N ARG A 102 -15.61 5.71 1.33
CA ARG A 102 -16.65 5.63 2.36
C ARG A 102 -17.90 6.34 1.86
N LEU A 103 -18.80 5.61 1.22
CA LEU A 103 -20.00 6.15 0.56
C LEU A 103 -20.98 6.88 1.50
N ARG A 104 -20.85 6.72 2.82
CA ARG A 104 -21.66 7.43 3.83
C ARG A 104 -21.04 8.74 4.29
N ILE A 105 -19.85 9.08 3.80
CA ILE A 105 -19.09 10.29 4.10
C ILE A 105 -19.09 11.16 2.85
N SER A 106 -19.11 12.49 3.03
CA SER A 106 -19.04 13.44 1.92
C SER A 106 -17.73 13.27 1.11
N ALA A 107 -17.70 13.74 -0.13
CA ALA A 107 -16.50 13.73 -0.96
C ALA A 107 -15.33 14.45 -0.26
N GLY A 108 -15.56 15.65 0.28
CA GLY A 108 -14.56 16.37 1.07
C GLY A 108 -14.09 15.61 2.31
N GLY A 109 -14.97 14.83 2.96
CA GLY A 109 -14.61 13.97 4.08
C GLY A 109 -13.72 12.80 3.68
N ASN A 110 -13.97 12.17 2.53
CA ASN A 110 -13.11 11.12 1.98
C ASN A 110 -11.71 11.64 1.63
N ILE A 111 -11.63 12.84 1.03
CA ILE A 111 -10.33 13.50 0.74
C ILE A 111 -9.62 13.87 2.05
N GLY A 112 -10.35 14.49 2.98
CA GLY A 112 -9.82 14.95 4.26
C GLY A 112 -9.31 13.83 5.16
N GLU A 113 -9.85 12.61 5.04
CA GLU A 113 -9.40 11.47 5.85
C GLU A 113 -7.91 11.19 5.68
N ARG A 114 -7.39 11.29 4.45
CA ARG A 114 -5.96 11.12 4.18
C ARG A 114 -5.11 12.19 4.86
N LEU A 115 -5.54 13.44 4.79
CA LEU A 115 -4.84 14.56 5.43
C LEU A 115 -4.83 14.41 6.95
N MET A 116 -5.95 14.02 7.55
CA MET A 116 -6.03 13.73 8.97
C MET A 116 -5.14 12.55 9.37
N GLY A 117 -5.01 11.56 8.50
CA GLY A 117 -4.12 10.41 8.68
C GLY A 117 -2.64 10.80 8.83
N VAL A 118 -2.19 11.82 8.11
CA VAL A 118 -0.82 12.35 8.18
C VAL A 118 -0.64 13.48 9.20
N GLY A 119 -1.65 13.73 10.04
CA GLY A 119 -1.54 14.64 11.18
C GLY A 119 -2.16 16.02 10.98
N GLU A 120 -2.71 16.34 9.79
CA GLU A 120 -3.42 17.60 9.61
C GLU A 120 -4.67 17.65 10.51
N ARG A 121 -4.86 18.76 11.23
CA ARG A 121 -5.95 18.94 12.19
C ARG A 121 -6.76 20.21 11.95
N HIS A 122 -6.24 21.13 11.13
CA HIS A 122 -6.92 22.39 10.87
C HIS A 122 -7.99 22.21 9.79
N TYR A 123 -9.24 22.36 10.17
CA TYR A 123 -10.39 22.14 9.26
C TYR A 123 -10.35 23.01 8.00
N GLY A 124 -9.91 24.26 8.11
CA GLY A 124 -9.78 25.18 6.98
C GLY A 124 -8.81 24.68 5.91
N ASP A 125 -7.67 24.14 6.34
CA ASP A 125 -6.65 23.62 5.43
C ASP A 125 -7.09 22.32 4.77
N ILE A 126 -7.72 21.42 5.55
CA ILE A 126 -8.33 20.18 5.03
C ILE A 126 -9.39 20.52 3.97
N ARG A 127 -10.26 21.50 4.26
CA ARG A 127 -11.31 21.94 3.34
C ARG A 127 -10.72 22.56 2.07
N ALA A 128 -9.77 23.47 2.20
CA ALA A 128 -9.12 24.12 1.07
C ALA A 128 -8.43 23.13 0.14
N GLU A 129 -7.78 22.10 0.72
CA GLU A 129 -7.16 21.04 -0.07
C GLU A 129 -8.23 20.17 -0.76
N ALA A 130 -9.30 19.80 -0.05
CA ALA A 130 -10.39 19.02 -0.63
C ALA A 130 -11.07 19.73 -1.81
N GLU A 131 -11.26 21.04 -1.73
CA GLU A 131 -11.84 21.88 -2.80
C GLU A 131 -11.02 21.92 -4.08
N LYS A 132 -9.69 21.66 -4.01
CA LYS A 132 -8.84 21.57 -5.20
C LYS A 132 -9.06 20.28 -6.01
N TRP A 133 -9.60 19.24 -5.36
CA TRP A 133 -9.78 17.93 -5.97
C TRP A 133 -11.25 17.65 -6.36
N LEU A 134 -12.14 18.57 -6.11
CA LEU A 134 -13.58 18.52 -6.46
C LEU A 134 -13.91 19.44 -7.63
#